data_d3b35236365bf7f1b25542a35dad4608
#
_entry.id   d3b35236365bf7f1b25542a35dad4608
#
_cell.length_a   1.000
_cell.length_b   1.000
_cell.length_c   1.000
_cell.angle_alpha   90.00
_cell.angle_beta   90.00
_cell.angle_gamma   90.00
#
_symmetry.space_group_name_H-M   'P 1'
#
loop_
_entity.id
_entity.type
_entity.pdbx_description
1 polymer ?
#
loop_
_entity_poly.entity_id
_entity_poly.type
_entity_poly.pdbx_seq_one_letter_code
_entity_poly.pdbx_strand_id
1 'polypeptide(L)'
;MQITISNALAADAWGKNAILSFDSNKAMIHLKNNEKTDRTLVQQAARKLRGQGIKDVELVGEEWDLEFCWAFYQGFYTAKQDYGIEFPHLDHELQDELLARIECSDFVRGIINEPAQSLTPVKLAERAAEFILNQADIYNEKSAVSFKIISGEDLEQQGYHGIWTVGKGSANLPAMLQLDFNPTQDPNAPVLSCLVGKGITFDSGGYSIKPSDGMSTMRTDMGGAALLTGALGFAIALGLNQRVKLYLCCAENLVSNNAFKLGDFITYKNGVTAEVLNTDAEGRLVLADGLIEADNQNPGFIIDCATLTGAAKVAVGNDYHSVLSMDDDLVKNLFQSAQVENEPFWRLPFEDFHRSQINSSFADIANIGSVPVGAGASTATAFLSYFVKNYQHNWLHIDCSATYRKSGSDLWAVGATGIGVKTLANLLVTKAS
;
A
#
# COMPACT_ATOMS: atom_id res chain seq x y z
N MET A 1 -17.06 -27.81 3.59
CA MET A 1 -18.21 -27.38 4.43
C MET A 1 -19.02 -26.35 3.66
N GLN A 2 -20.36 -26.50 3.61
CA GLN A 2 -21.23 -25.51 2.98
C GLN A 2 -21.53 -24.32 3.92
N ILE A 3 -21.47 -23.11 3.40
CA ILE A 3 -21.73 -21.87 4.14
C ILE A 3 -22.91 -21.15 3.51
N THR A 4 -23.93 -20.86 4.30
CA THR A 4 -25.12 -20.10 3.89
C THR A 4 -25.28 -18.82 4.69
N ILE A 5 -26.02 -17.87 4.15
CA ILE A 5 -26.39 -16.63 4.84
C ILE A 5 -27.88 -16.69 5.17
N SER A 6 -28.29 -16.11 6.29
CA SER A 6 -29.69 -15.98 6.72
C SER A 6 -29.95 -14.61 7.33
N ASN A 7 -31.07 -14.01 6.93
CA ASN A 7 -31.62 -12.78 7.53
C ASN A 7 -32.39 -13.06 8.83
N ALA A 8 -32.58 -14.33 9.20
CA ALA A 8 -33.19 -14.71 10.46
C ALA A 8 -32.15 -14.77 11.58
N LEU A 9 -32.53 -14.39 12.78
CA LEU A 9 -31.70 -14.56 13.97
C LEU A 9 -31.43 -16.05 14.23
N ALA A 10 -30.27 -16.36 14.83
CA ALA A 10 -29.96 -17.70 15.26
C ALA A 10 -31.00 -18.19 16.30
N ALA A 11 -31.28 -19.50 16.30
CA ALA A 11 -32.16 -20.11 17.32
C ALA A 11 -31.57 -19.87 18.71
N ASP A 12 -32.44 -19.79 19.74
CA ASP A 12 -32.08 -19.47 21.12
C ASP A 12 -30.99 -20.43 21.68
N ALA A 13 -30.97 -21.67 21.23
CA ALA A 13 -29.96 -22.66 21.59
C ALA A 13 -28.52 -22.22 21.28
N TRP A 14 -28.31 -21.32 20.28
CA TRP A 14 -27.01 -20.76 19.88
C TRP A 14 -26.68 -19.47 20.63
N GLY A 15 -27.66 -18.90 21.34
CA GLY A 15 -27.57 -17.61 22.03
C GLY A 15 -27.97 -16.41 21.15
N LYS A 16 -28.58 -15.42 21.80
CA LYS A 16 -29.20 -14.25 21.16
C LYS A 16 -28.32 -13.45 20.18
N ASN A 17 -26.98 -13.54 20.33
CA ASN A 17 -26.02 -12.79 19.53
C ASN A 17 -25.13 -13.70 18.68
N ALA A 18 -25.52 -14.95 18.50
CA ALA A 18 -24.75 -15.89 17.69
C ALA A 18 -24.74 -15.42 16.23
N ILE A 19 -23.56 -15.24 15.67
CA ILE A 19 -23.37 -14.90 14.25
C ILE A 19 -23.23 -16.15 13.37
N LEU A 20 -23.03 -17.33 14.01
CA LEU A 20 -22.88 -18.62 13.36
C LEU A 20 -23.73 -19.67 14.07
N SER A 21 -24.39 -20.51 13.27
CA SER A 21 -24.96 -21.78 13.74
C SER A 21 -24.50 -22.91 12.81
N PHE A 22 -24.51 -24.14 13.30
CA PHE A 22 -24.00 -25.30 12.60
C PHE A 22 -25.07 -26.41 12.54
N ASP A 23 -25.13 -27.09 11.40
CA ASP A 23 -25.92 -28.31 11.22
C ASP A 23 -25.11 -29.28 10.34
N SER A 24 -24.63 -30.38 10.97
CA SER A 24 -23.80 -31.40 10.33
C SER A 24 -22.62 -30.82 9.56
N ASN A 25 -22.68 -30.79 8.22
CA ASN A 25 -21.62 -30.25 7.33
C ASN A 25 -21.93 -28.83 6.81
N LYS A 26 -22.82 -28.11 7.48
CA LYS A 26 -23.22 -26.75 7.09
C LYS A 26 -22.99 -25.77 8.22
N ALA A 27 -22.64 -24.55 7.85
CA ALA A 27 -22.67 -23.42 8.76
C ALA A 27 -23.54 -22.30 8.16
N MET A 28 -24.27 -21.61 9.02
CA MET A 28 -25.15 -20.51 8.64
C MET A 28 -24.68 -19.23 9.33
N ILE A 29 -24.49 -18.18 8.55
CA ILE A 29 -24.15 -16.83 9.01
C ILE A 29 -25.44 -16.06 9.20
N HIS A 30 -25.66 -15.49 10.38
CA HIS A 30 -26.87 -14.74 10.73
C HIS A 30 -26.62 -13.24 10.63
N LEU A 31 -27.31 -12.56 9.70
CA LEU A 31 -27.20 -11.12 9.47
C LEU A 31 -28.12 -10.34 10.45
N LYS A 32 -27.85 -9.03 10.56
CA LYS A 32 -28.64 -8.09 11.39
C LYS A 32 -29.47 -7.11 10.60
N ASN A 33 -29.57 -7.29 9.26
CA ASN A 33 -30.26 -6.42 8.34
C ASN A 33 -29.72 -4.96 8.35
N ASN A 34 -28.41 -4.82 8.47
CA ASN A 34 -27.71 -3.56 8.36
C ASN A 34 -26.43 -3.78 7.52
N GLU A 35 -26.45 -3.31 6.29
CA GLU A 35 -25.47 -3.60 5.25
C GLU A 35 -24.00 -3.47 5.72
N LYS A 36 -23.66 -2.33 6.34
CA LYS A 36 -22.28 -2.10 6.82
C LYS A 36 -21.90 -3.05 7.95
N THR A 37 -22.82 -3.32 8.88
CA THR A 37 -22.61 -4.24 9.98
C THR A 37 -22.53 -5.68 9.48
N ASP A 38 -23.34 -6.03 8.48
CA ASP A 38 -23.46 -7.38 7.94
C ASP A 38 -22.22 -7.81 7.17
N ARG A 39 -21.59 -6.93 6.38
CA ARG A 39 -20.26 -7.21 5.79
C ARG A 39 -19.22 -7.54 6.87
N THR A 40 -19.19 -6.77 7.94
CA THR A 40 -18.31 -7.01 9.09
C THR A 40 -18.61 -8.34 9.76
N LEU A 41 -19.90 -8.71 9.93
CA LEU A 41 -20.30 -9.99 10.52
C LEU A 41 -19.89 -11.18 9.64
N VAL A 42 -20.03 -11.07 8.32
CA VAL A 42 -19.58 -12.10 7.36
C VAL A 42 -18.07 -12.31 7.50
N GLN A 43 -17.29 -11.22 7.55
CA GLN A 43 -15.83 -11.31 7.75
C GLN A 43 -15.47 -11.95 9.10
N GLN A 44 -16.15 -11.57 10.19
CA GLN A 44 -15.97 -12.19 11.51
C GLN A 44 -16.33 -13.67 11.52
N ALA A 45 -17.43 -14.04 10.86
CA ALA A 45 -17.86 -15.42 10.75
C ALA A 45 -16.80 -16.27 10.02
N ALA A 46 -16.30 -15.78 8.88
CA ALA A 46 -15.24 -16.42 8.13
C ALA A 46 -13.96 -16.59 8.99
N ARG A 47 -13.58 -15.55 9.77
CA ARG A 47 -12.42 -15.61 10.66
C ARG A 47 -12.61 -16.65 11.77
N LYS A 48 -13.82 -16.77 12.34
CA LYS A 48 -14.15 -17.80 13.33
C LYS A 48 -14.07 -19.21 12.76
N LEU A 49 -14.59 -19.44 11.55
CA LEU A 49 -14.50 -20.74 10.87
C LEU A 49 -13.03 -21.16 10.67
N ARG A 50 -12.19 -20.24 10.21
CA ARG A 50 -10.73 -20.49 10.12
C ARG A 50 -10.09 -20.80 11.48
N GLY A 51 -10.48 -20.08 12.52
CA GLY A 51 -10.02 -20.32 13.89
C GLY A 51 -10.38 -21.70 14.43
N GLN A 52 -11.43 -22.33 13.92
CA GLN A 52 -11.84 -23.71 14.22
C GLN A 52 -11.10 -24.77 13.38
N GLY A 53 -10.19 -24.36 12.48
CA GLY A 53 -9.40 -25.26 11.64
C GLY A 53 -10.08 -25.68 10.33
N ILE A 54 -11.22 -25.06 9.96
CA ILE A 54 -11.90 -25.31 8.70
C ILE A 54 -11.04 -24.73 7.56
N LYS A 55 -10.75 -25.57 6.54
CA LYS A 55 -9.87 -25.19 5.44
C LYS A 55 -10.62 -24.98 4.12
N ASP A 56 -11.59 -25.85 3.83
CA ASP A 56 -12.28 -25.83 2.54
C ASP A 56 -13.77 -25.58 2.76
N VAL A 57 -14.29 -24.60 2.03
CA VAL A 57 -15.67 -24.15 2.11
C VAL A 57 -16.27 -23.93 0.74
N GLU A 58 -17.58 -24.12 0.64
CA GLU A 58 -18.42 -23.82 -0.52
C GLU A 58 -19.48 -22.79 -0.06
N LEU A 59 -19.52 -21.63 -0.68
CA LEU A 59 -20.52 -20.60 -0.40
C LEU A 59 -21.78 -20.88 -1.23
N VAL A 60 -22.91 -21.13 -0.56
CA VAL A 60 -24.14 -21.58 -1.22
C VAL A 60 -25.35 -20.73 -0.82
N GLY A 61 -26.25 -20.47 -1.77
CA GLY A 61 -27.47 -19.66 -1.60
C GLY A 61 -27.45 -18.40 -2.46
N GLU A 62 -28.61 -17.76 -2.59
CA GLU A 62 -28.83 -16.58 -3.42
C GLU A 62 -28.45 -15.27 -2.72
N GLU A 63 -28.19 -15.32 -1.41
CA GLU A 63 -27.87 -14.14 -0.58
C GLU A 63 -26.41 -13.69 -0.73
N TRP A 64 -25.57 -14.46 -1.40
CA TRP A 64 -24.18 -14.11 -1.64
C TRP A 64 -24.07 -13.14 -2.81
N ASP A 65 -23.72 -11.90 -2.52
CA ASP A 65 -23.31 -10.89 -3.49
C ASP A 65 -21.78 -10.71 -3.52
N LEU A 66 -21.29 -9.85 -4.40
CA LEU A 66 -19.87 -9.51 -4.52
C LEU A 66 -19.25 -9.08 -3.18
N GLU A 67 -19.97 -8.25 -2.42
CA GLU A 67 -19.44 -7.67 -1.19
C GLU A 67 -19.40 -8.68 -0.04
N PHE A 68 -20.37 -9.57 0.05
CA PHE A 68 -20.34 -10.67 1.03
C PHE A 68 -19.29 -11.72 0.67
N CYS A 69 -19.12 -12.06 -0.61
CA CYS A 69 -18.04 -12.93 -1.07
C CYS A 69 -16.67 -12.33 -0.73
N TRP A 70 -16.48 -11.04 -0.98
CA TRP A 70 -15.27 -10.32 -0.64
C TRP A 70 -15.02 -10.26 0.88
N ALA A 71 -16.02 -9.94 1.67
CA ALA A 71 -15.92 -9.90 3.14
C ALA A 71 -15.57 -11.28 3.71
N PHE A 72 -16.19 -12.34 3.18
CA PHE A 72 -15.87 -13.72 3.57
C PHE A 72 -14.42 -14.07 3.24
N TYR A 73 -13.98 -13.78 2.01
CA TYR A 73 -12.60 -13.99 1.58
C TYR A 73 -11.61 -13.29 2.51
N GLN A 74 -11.83 -12.02 2.85
CA GLN A 74 -10.96 -11.27 3.76
C GLN A 74 -10.83 -11.93 5.14
N GLY A 75 -11.94 -12.40 5.70
CA GLY A 75 -11.95 -13.08 7.00
C GLY A 75 -11.35 -14.48 6.96
N PHE A 76 -11.52 -15.20 5.84
CA PHE A 76 -11.04 -16.57 5.68
C PHE A 76 -9.55 -16.65 5.30
N TYR A 77 -9.00 -15.59 4.75
CA TYR A 77 -7.58 -15.50 4.37
C TYR A 77 -6.62 -15.85 5.52
N THR A 78 -5.53 -16.53 5.18
CA THR A 78 -4.35 -16.70 6.03
C THR A 78 -3.07 -16.57 5.19
N ALA A 79 -1.99 -16.08 5.81
CA ALA A 79 -0.70 -15.95 5.12
C ALA A 79 -0.10 -17.28 4.62
N LYS A 80 -0.55 -18.43 5.19
CA LYS A 80 -0.15 -19.76 4.75
C LYS A 80 -0.84 -20.20 3.46
N GLN A 81 -1.95 -19.56 3.08
CA GLN A 81 -2.78 -19.89 1.92
C GLN A 81 -3.17 -21.38 1.85
N ASP A 82 -3.39 -22.00 3.03
CA ASP A 82 -3.75 -23.42 3.19
C ASP A 82 -5.26 -23.64 3.24
N TYR A 83 -6.01 -22.98 2.35
CA TYR A 83 -7.48 -22.98 2.31
C TYR A 83 -8.01 -22.93 0.88
N GLY A 84 -9.26 -23.37 0.72
CA GLY A 84 -10.04 -23.27 -0.51
C GLY A 84 -11.42 -22.65 -0.25
N ILE A 85 -11.84 -21.77 -1.14
CA ILE A 85 -13.19 -21.19 -1.17
C ILE A 85 -13.77 -21.44 -2.55
N GLU A 86 -14.89 -22.15 -2.59
CA GLU A 86 -15.73 -22.24 -3.78
C GLU A 86 -16.81 -21.17 -3.69
N PHE A 87 -16.72 -20.16 -4.57
CA PHE A 87 -17.67 -19.05 -4.61
C PHE A 87 -18.94 -19.42 -5.35
N PRO A 88 -20.10 -18.81 -5.01
CA PRO A 88 -21.33 -18.99 -5.78
C PRO A 88 -21.17 -18.39 -7.18
N HIS A 89 -22.06 -18.79 -8.08
CA HIS A 89 -22.12 -18.15 -9.39
C HIS A 89 -22.62 -16.72 -9.26
N LEU A 90 -21.77 -15.75 -9.61
CA LEU A 90 -22.12 -14.35 -9.79
C LEU A 90 -22.30 -14.04 -11.28
N ASP A 91 -22.92 -12.90 -11.60
CA ASP A 91 -22.90 -12.40 -12.97
C ASP A 91 -21.45 -12.20 -13.45
N HIS A 92 -21.19 -12.38 -14.73
CA HIS A 92 -19.84 -12.45 -15.29
C HIS A 92 -18.96 -11.25 -14.88
N GLU A 93 -19.49 -10.02 -14.98
CA GLU A 93 -18.75 -8.81 -14.60
C GLU A 93 -18.40 -8.78 -13.10
N LEU A 94 -19.32 -9.19 -12.22
CA LEU A 94 -19.10 -9.26 -10.78
C LEU A 94 -18.14 -10.39 -10.40
N GLN A 95 -18.19 -11.51 -11.14
CA GLN A 95 -17.24 -12.61 -10.96
C GLN A 95 -15.83 -12.17 -11.32
N ASP A 96 -15.64 -11.49 -12.44
CA ASP A 96 -14.35 -10.98 -12.89
C ASP A 96 -13.81 -9.95 -11.90
N GLU A 97 -14.66 -9.05 -11.39
CA GLU A 97 -14.27 -8.08 -10.37
C GLU A 97 -13.85 -8.76 -9.06
N LEU A 98 -14.58 -9.80 -8.60
CA LEU A 98 -14.20 -10.54 -7.39
C LEU A 98 -12.82 -11.19 -7.54
N LEU A 99 -12.57 -11.82 -8.67
CA LEU A 99 -11.28 -12.47 -8.97
C LEU A 99 -10.15 -11.44 -9.02
N ALA A 100 -10.36 -10.30 -9.66
CA ALA A 100 -9.39 -9.21 -9.71
C ALA A 100 -9.08 -8.62 -8.32
N ARG A 101 -10.12 -8.42 -7.47
CA ARG A 101 -9.94 -8.00 -6.07
C ARG A 101 -9.08 -8.98 -5.29
N ILE A 102 -9.34 -10.28 -5.45
CA ILE A 102 -8.59 -11.36 -4.79
C ILE A 102 -7.14 -11.35 -5.28
N GLU A 103 -6.91 -11.39 -6.58
CA GLU A 103 -5.57 -11.48 -7.18
C GLU A 103 -4.69 -10.29 -6.80
N CYS A 104 -5.22 -9.06 -6.92
CA CYS A 104 -4.47 -7.85 -6.59
C CYS A 104 -4.17 -7.76 -5.08
N SER A 105 -5.12 -8.17 -4.23
CA SER A 105 -4.90 -8.18 -2.78
C SER A 105 -3.93 -9.29 -2.36
N ASP A 106 -3.98 -10.45 -3.00
CA ASP A 106 -3.05 -11.56 -2.72
C ASP A 106 -1.63 -11.25 -3.17
N PHE A 107 -1.47 -10.56 -4.29
CA PHE A 107 -0.17 -10.02 -4.69
C PHE A 107 0.39 -9.10 -3.60
N VAL A 108 -0.37 -8.11 -3.14
CA VAL A 108 0.06 -7.17 -2.09
C VAL A 108 0.39 -7.90 -0.80
N ARG A 109 -0.49 -8.80 -0.36
CA ARG A 109 -0.29 -9.59 0.87
C ARG A 109 0.90 -10.53 0.75
N GLY A 110 1.06 -11.19 -0.38
CA GLY A 110 2.16 -12.11 -0.65
C GLY A 110 3.51 -11.42 -0.55
N ILE A 111 3.68 -10.30 -1.25
CA ILE A 111 4.92 -9.52 -1.25
C ILE A 111 5.24 -8.96 0.15
N ILE A 112 4.27 -8.36 0.86
CA ILE A 112 4.51 -7.79 2.20
C ILE A 112 4.84 -8.89 3.22
N ASN A 113 4.27 -10.08 3.09
CA ASN A 113 4.53 -11.20 4.00
C ASN A 113 5.84 -11.93 3.70
N GLU A 114 6.43 -11.73 2.52
CA GLU A 114 7.63 -12.44 2.12
C GLU A 114 8.86 -12.02 2.94
N PRO A 115 9.74 -12.95 3.32
CA PRO A 115 10.97 -12.61 4.01
C PRO A 115 11.91 -11.77 3.15
N ALA A 116 12.59 -10.77 3.74
CA ALA A 116 13.56 -9.93 3.04
C ALA A 116 14.75 -10.74 2.44
N GLN A 117 15.03 -11.93 2.97
CA GLN A 117 16.02 -12.84 2.41
C GLN A 117 15.69 -13.24 0.97
N SER A 118 14.41 -13.40 0.63
CA SER A 118 13.96 -13.78 -0.71
C SER A 118 13.53 -12.57 -1.55
N LEU A 119 12.93 -11.55 -0.93
CA LEU A 119 12.48 -10.34 -1.60
C LEU A 119 13.52 -9.21 -1.47
N THR A 120 14.49 -9.19 -2.39
CA THR A 120 15.48 -8.11 -2.47
C THR A 120 14.91 -6.88 -3.21
N PRO A 121 15.55 -5.68 -3.13
CA PRO A 121 15.06 -4.49 -3.83
C PRO A 121 14.86 -4.67 -5.34
N VAL A 122 15.80 -5.34 -6.02
CA VAL A 122 15.69 -5.65 -7.45
C VAL A 122 14.52 -6.58 -7.71
N LYS A 123 14.38 -7.65 -6.91
CA LYS A 123 13.26 -8.59 -7.06
C LYS A 123 11.90 -7.94 -6.81
N LEU A 124 11.81 -7.01 -5.86
CA LEU A 124 10.58 -6.25 -5.66
C LEU A 124 10.20 -5.47 -6.92
N ALA A 125 11.17 -4.77 -7.53
CA ALA A 125 10.96 -4.02 -8.77
C ALA A 125 10.56 -4.94 -9.93
N GLU A 126 11.22 -6.09 -10.10
CA GLU A 126 10.92 -7.10 -11.14
C GLU A 126 9.50 -7.66 -10.96
N ARG A 127 9.16 -8.12 -9.77
CA ARG A 127 7.86 -8.74 -9.48
C ARG A 127 6.71 -7.75 -9.62
N ALA A 128 6.93 -6.48 -9.25
CA ALA A 128 5.94 -5.43 -9.47
C ALA A 128 5.69 -5.18 -10.96
N ALA A 129 6.75 -5.11 -11.76
CA ALA A 129 6.63 -4.94 -13.21
C ALA A 129 5.96 -6.15 -13.88
N GLU A 130 6.35 -7.38 -13.51
CA GLU A 130 5.74 -8.62 -14.00
C GLU A 130 4.25 -8.70 -13.64
N PHE A 131 3.89 -8.31 -12.42
CA PHE A 131 2.49 -8.31 -11.99
C PHE A 131 1.63 -7.37 -12.85
N ILE A 132 2.10 -6.13 -13.08
CA ILE A 132 1.36 -5.18 -13.94
C ILE A 132 1.29 -5.66 -15.39
N LEU A 133 2.37 -6.24 -15.92
CA LEU A 133 2.35 -6.85 -17.26
C LEU A 133 1.31 -7.97 -17.37
N ASN A 134 1.22 -8.84 -16.35
CA ASN A 134 0.27 -9.94 -16.32
C ASN A 134 -1.17 -9.42 -16.21
N GLN A 135 -1.42 -8.43 -15.35
CA GLN A 135 -2.74 -7.79 -15.26
C GLN A 135 -3.15 -7.16 -16.59
N ALA A 136 -2.25 -6.42 -17.23
CA ALA A 136 -2.53 -5.83 -18.55
C ALA A 136 -2.74 -6.90 -19.64
N ASP A 137 -2.05 -8.05 -19.58
CA ASP A 137 -2.23 -9.16 -20.53
C ASP A 137 -3.62 -9.80 -20.41
N ILE A 138 -4.11 -10.02 -19.17
CA ILE A 138 -5.45 -10.56 -18.88
C ILE A 138 -6.54 -9.67 -19.51
N TYR A 139 -6.38 -8.37 -19.49
CA TYR A 139 -7.36 -7.40 -20.01
C TYR A 139 -7.01 -6.88 -21.42
N ASN A 140 -6.11 -7.57 -22.16
CA ASN A 140 -5.68 -7.25 -23.52
C ASN A 140 -4.97 -5.90 -23.69
N GLU A 141 -4.38 -5.38 -22.62
CA GLU A 141 -3.67 -4.11 -22.57
C GLU A 141 -2.13 -4.26 -22.42
N LYS A 142 -1.59 -5.45 -22.68
CA LYS A 142 -0.15 -5.75 -22.50
C LYS A 142 0.77 -4.76 -23.25
N SER A 143 0.37 -4.34 -24.44
CA SER A 143 1.13 -3.36 -25.26
C SER A 143 1.15 -1.95 -24.65
N ALA A 144 0.27 -1.68 -23.67
CA ALA A 144 0.22 -0.41 -22.94
C ALA A 144 1.32 -0.28 -21.87
N VAL A 145 1.98 -1.39 -21.51
CA VAL A 145 2.97 -1.41 -20.42
C VAL A 145 4.39 -1.37 -20.95
N SER A 146 5.15 -0.38 -20.50
CA SER A 146 6.60 -0.34 -20.66
C SER A 146 7.27 -0.04 -19.32
N PHE A 147 8.46 -0.57 -19.10
CA PHE A 147 9.19 -0.30 -17.86
C PHE A 147 10.70 -0.40 -18.05
N LYS A 148 11.43 0.19 -17.12
CA LYS A 148 12.86 -0.03 -16.89
C LYS A 148 13.15 -0.14 -15.39
N ILE A 149 14.17 -0.91 -15.06
CA ILE A 149 14.72 -1.01 -13.71
C ILE A 149 16.16 -0.49 -13.75
N ILE A 150 16.43 0.51 -12.92
CA ILE A 150 17.76 1.10 -12.74
C ILE A 150 18.27 0.57 -11.40
N SER A 151 19.45 -0.02 -11.34
CA SER A 151 19.94 -0.66 -10.12
C SER A 151 21.42 -0.42 -9.87
N GLY A 152 21.83 -0.53 -8.61
CA GLY A 152 23.22 -0.41 -8.19
C GLY A 152 23.82 0.95 -8.50
N GLU A 153 25.07 0.97 -8.98
CA GLU A 153 25.82 2.20 -9.30
C GLU A 153 25.18 3.06 -10.40
N ASP A 154 24.38 2.46 -11.26
CA ASP A 154 23.64 3.21 -12.28
C ASP A 154 22.65 4.22 -11.66
N LEU A 155 22.17 3.97 -10.43
CA LEU A 155 21.35 4.95 -9.70
C LEU A 155 22.16 6.21 -9.38
N GLU A 156 23.37 6.05 -8.86
CA GLU A 156 24.26 7.17 -8.56
C GLU A 156 24.61 7.96 -9.83
N GLN A 157 25.03 7.25 -10.88
CA GLN A 157 25.40 7.87 -12.17
C GLN A 157 24.24 8.63 -12.82
N GLN A 158 23.00 8.19 -12.62
CA GLN A 158 21.80 8.85 -13.12
C GLN A 158 21.21 9.87 -12.13
N GLY A 159 21.86 10.09 -10.97
CA GLY A 159 21.51 11.12 -9.98
C GLY A 159 20.37 10.74 -9.02
N TYR A 160 20.06 9.44 -8.86
CA TYR A 160 19.11 8.92 -7.85
C TYR A 160 19.82 8.72 -6.52
N HIS A 161 20.28 9.85 -5.97
CA HIS A 161 21.19 9.83 -4.82
C HIS A 161 20.51 9.43 -3.51
N GLY A 162 19.20 9.63 -3.37
CA GLY A 162 18.45 9.16 -2.20
C GLY A 162 18.41 7.64 -2.11
N ILE A 163 18.00 6.97 -3.20
CA ILE A 163 17.92 5.52 -3.28
C ILE A 163 19.31 4.88 -3.14
N TRP A 164 20.28 5.43 -3.88
CA TRP A 164 21.68 4.97 -3.80
C TRP A 164 22.25 5.08 -2.39
N THR A 165 22.12 6.26 -1.76
CA THR A 165 22.68 6.51 -0.43
C THR A 165 22.13 5.55 0.61
N VAL A 166 20.84 5.28 0.62
CA VAL A 166 20.21 4.35 1.56
C VAL A 166 20.66 2.92 1.28
N GLY A 167 20.67 2.50 0.00
CA GLY A 167 20.89 1.10 -0.37
C GLY A 167 22.34 0.67 -0.55
N LYS A 168 23.30 1.59 -0.72
CA LYS A 168 24.71 1.25 -0.99
C LYS A 168 25.40 0.45 0.12
N GLY A 169 24.81 0.44 1.31
CA GLY A 169 25.33 -0.33 2.47
C GLY A 169 24.94 -1.81 2.44
N SER A 170 24.00 -2.22 1.60
CA SER A 170 23.58 -3.62 1.47
C SER A 170 24.37 -4.37 0.40
N ALA A 171 24.48 -5.69 0.56
CA ALA A 171 24.93 -6.58 -0.50
C ALA A 171 23.86 -6.75 -1.61
N ASN A 172 22.58 -6.51 -1.30
CA ASN A 172 21.50 -6.49 -2.25
C ASN A 172 21.42 -5.08 -2.86
N LEU A 173 21.59 -5.00 -4.17
CA LEU A 173 21.61 -3.72 -4.88
C LEU A 173 20.26 -2.98 -4.75
N PRO A 174 20.29 -1.66 -4.47
CA PRO A 174 19.08 -0.84 -4.55
C PRO A 174 18.61 -0.72 -6.00
N ALA A 175 17.32 -0.44 -6.18
CA ALA A 175 16.71 -0.35 -7.50
C ALA A 175 15.60 0.70 -7.56
N MET A 176 15.40 1.28 -8.73
CA MET A 176 14.24 2.10 -9.07
C MET A 176 13.50 1.46 -10.24
N LEU A 177 12.25 1.08 -10.01
CA LEU A 177 11.32 0.77 -11.10
C LEU A 177 10.73 2.07 -11.63
N GLN A 178 10.76 2.23 -12.95
CA GLN A 178 10.01 3.24 -13.68
C GLN A 178 9.11 2.51 -14.67
N LEU A 179 7.81 2.49 -14.41
CA LEU A 179 6.80 1.83 -15.24
C LEU A 179 5.82 2.85 -15.78
N ASP A 180 5.43 2.67 -17.03
CA ASP A 180 4.47 3.50 -17.75
C ASP A 180 3.36 2.61 -18.28
N PHE A 181 2.14 2.77 -17.75
CA PHE A 181 0.93 2.20 -18.30
C PHE A 181 0.25 3.27 -19.16
N ASN A 182 0.24 3.07 -20.48
CA ASN A 182 -0.32 4.01 -21.46
C ASN A 182 -1.28 3.29 -22.42
N PRO A 183 -2.53 3.10 -22.04
CA PRO A 183 -3.52 2.40 -22.87
C PRO A 183 -3.85 3.15 -24.16
N THR A 184 -3.58 4.46 -24.23
CA THR A 184 -3.81 5.23 -25.46
C THR A 184 -2.77 4.96 -26.54
N GLN A 185 -1.63 4.39 -26.18
CA GLN A 185 -0.44 4.17 -27.04
C GLN A 185 0.13 5.44 -27.70
N ASP A 186 -0.41 6.62 -27.38
CA ASP A 186 0.18 7.89 -27.78
C ASP A 186 1.31 8.27 -26.82
N PRO A 187 2.57 8.38 -27.28
CA PRO A 187 3.69 8.75 -26.42
C PRO A 187 3.55 10.16 -25.81
N ASN A 188 2.70 11.01 -26.41
CA ASN A 188 2.43 12.37 -25.94
C ASN A 188 1.14 12.45 -25.09
N ALA A 189 0.46 11.33 -24.81
CA ALA A 189 -0.73 11.34 -23.98
C ALA A 189 -0.41 11.97 -22.61
N PRO A 190 -1.28 12.85 -22.10
CA PRO A 190 -1.10 13.42 -20.76
C PRO A 190 -1.06 12.31 -19.71
N VAL A 191 -0.25 12.50 -18.69
CA VAL A 191 -0.19 11.57 -17.55
C VAL A 191 -1.27 11.96 -16.55
N LEU A 192 -2.25 11.07 -16.34
CA LEU A 192 -3.30 11.27 -15.34
C LEU A 192 -2.70 11.34 -13.94
N SER A 193 -1.89 10.34 -13.59
CA SER A 193 -1.28 10.26 -12.27
C SER A 193 0.12 9.64 -12.32
N CYS A 194 0.96 10.08 -11.38
CA CYS A 194 2.19 9.40 -11.01
C CYS A 194 2.05 8.81 -9.60
N LEU A 195 2.37 7.53 -9.49
CA LEU A 195 2.35 6.77 -8.24
C LEU A 195 3.79 6.55 -7.77
N VAL A 196 4.12 6.91 -6.52
CA VAL A 196 5.49 6.80 -5.98
C VAL A 196 5.46 5.95 -4.72
N GLY A 197 6.09 4.78 -4.74
CA GLY A 197 6.04 3.81 -3.65
C GLY A 197 7.36 3.65 -2.91
N LYS A 198 7.32 3.71 -1.56
CA LYS A 198 8.44 3.29 -0.72
C LYS A 198 8.62 1.78 -0.82
N GLY A 199 9.81 1.35 -1.21
CA GLY A 199 10.17 -0.05 -1.43
C GLY A 199 11.33 -0.52 -0.54
N ILE A 200 11.35 -0.20 0.75
CA ILE A 200 12.40 -0.66 1.67
C ILE A 200 12.13 -2.12 2.05
N THR A 201 12.85 -3.05 1.43
CA THR A 201 12.62 -4.49 1.62
C THR A 201 13.05 -5.00 2.98
N PHE A 202 13.97 -4.31 3.64
CA PHE A 202 14.27 -4.46 5.06
C PHE A 202 14.84 -3.17 5.65
N ASP A 203 14.36 -2.77 6.82
CA ASP A 203 14.84 -1.60 7.53
C ASP A 203 15.38 -1.94 8.92
N SER A 204 16.70 -1.93 9.07
CA SER A 204 17.37 -2.08 10.36
C SER A 204 17.45 -0.77 11.17
N GLY A 205 17.11 0.37 10.54
CA GLY A 205 17.38 1.71 11.02
C GLY A 205 18.76 2.24 10.63
N GLY A 206 19.60 1.40 10.02
CA GLY A 206 20.98 1.77 9.75
C GLY A 206 21.77 2.01 11.05
N TYR A 207 22.63 3.04 11.09
CA TYR A 207 23.35 3.40 12.32
C TYR A 207 22.45 3.91 13.46
N SER A 208 21.26 4.42 13.15
CA SER A 208 20.18 4.69 14.12
C SER A 208 19.37 3.41 14.37
N ILE A 209 20.04 2.35 14.82
CA ILE A 209 19.55 0.97 14.83
C ILE A 209 18.27 0.79 15.64
N LYS A 210 17.29 0.10 15.07
CA LYS A 210 16.03 -0.22 15.74
C LYS A 210 16.20 -1.26 16.84
N PRO A 211 15.44 -1.19 17.94
CA PRO A 211 15.35 -2.29 18.88
C PRO A 211 14.71 -3.51 18.22
N SER A 212 15.02 -4.73 18.71
CA SER A 212 14.55 -5.99 18.11
C SER A 212 13.05 -6.07 17.89
N ASP A 213 12.25 -5.57 18.83
CA ASP A 213 10.78 -5.55 18.69
C ASP A 213 10.28 -4.65 17.56
N GLY A 214 10.95 -3.52 17.34
CA GLY A 214 10.69 -2.63 16.21
C GLY A 214 11.16 -3.24 14.89
N MET A 215 12.33 -3.89 14.90
CA MET A 215 12.95 -4.47 13.70
C MET A 215 12.23 -5.73 13.20
N SER A 216 11.59 -6.49 14.07
CA SER A 216 11.04 -7.84 13.78
C SER A 216 10.00 -7.87 12.65
N THR A 217 9.39 -6.72 12.31
CA THR A 217 8.39 -6.60 11.23
C THR A 217 8.88 -5.78 10.04
N MET A 218 10.13 -5.37 10.00
CA MET A 218 10.64 -4.41 9.01
C MET A 218 10.79 -4.95 7.58
N ARG A 219 10.52 -6.23 7.35
CA ARG A 219 10.26 -6.76 6.00
C ARG A 219 9.02 -6.13 5.34
N THR A 220 8.14 -5.50 6.14
CA THR A 220 6.91 -4.87 5.66
C THR A 220 7.11 -3.43 5.22
N ASP A 221 8.34 -2.92 5.29
CA ASP A 221 8.65 -1.49 5.05
C ASP A 221 8.64 -1.11 3.55
N MET A 222 8.24 -2.03 2.73
CA MET A 222 7.95 -1.87 1.31
C MET A 222 6.43 -1.87 1.01
N GLY A 223 5.60 -1.74 2.05
CA GLY A 223 4.14 -1.79 1.93
C GLY A 223 3.56 -0.71 1.02
N GLY A 224 4.20 0.46 0.93
CA GLY A 224 3.79 1.52 0.00
C GLY A 224 3.96 1.12 -1.47
N ALA A 225 5.10 0.51 -1.81
CA ALA A 225 5.36 -0.02 -3.15
C ALA A 225 4.36 -1.13 -3.52
N ALA A 226 4.13 -2.07 -2.60
CA ALA A 226 3.19 -3.16 -2.80
C ALA A 226 1.75 -2.64 -3.02
N LEU A 227 1.30 -1.71 -2.17
CA LEU A 227 -0.04 -1.13 -2.22
C LEU A 227 -0.31 -0.45 -3.56
N LEU A 228 0.60 0.41 -4.02
CA LEU A 228 0.44 1.12 -5.30
C LEU A 228 0.49 0.18 -6.50
N THR A 229 1.32 -0.86 -6.45
CA THR A 229 1.35 -1.88 -7.50
C THR A 229 0.03 -2.63 -7.58
N GLY A 230 -0.51 -3.10 -6.45
CA GLY A 230 -1.80 -3.78 -6.43
C GLY A 230 -2.95 -2.86 -6.85
N ALA A 231 -2.92 -1.59 -6.44
CA ALA A 231 -3.93 -0.60 -6.83
C ALA A 231 -3.91 -0.31 -8.33
N LEU A 232 -2.74 -0.17 -8.96
CA LEU A 232 -2.64 0.01 -10.40
C LEU A 232 -3.12 -1.25 -11.14
N GLY A 233 -2.73 -2.45 -10.69
CA GLY A 233 -3.22 -3.70 -11.28
C GLY A 233 -4.75 -3.81 -11.21
N PHE A 234 -5.35 -3.46 -10.08
CA PHE A 234 -6.81 -3.48 -9.94
C PHE A 234 -7.50 -2.38 -10.75
N ALA A 235 -6.90 -1.18 -10.86
CA ALA A 235 -7.42 -0.12 -11.73
C ALA A 235 -7.43 -0.56 -13.21
N ILE A 236 -6.41 -1.29 -13.67
CA ILE A 236 -6.35 -1.88 -15.02
C ILE A 236 -7.52 -2.87 -15.20
N ALA A 237 -7.74 -3.75 -14.22
CA ALA A 237 -8.85 -4.69 -14.22
C ALA A 237 -10.23 -4.00 -14.28
N LEU A 238 -10.37 -2.82 -13.67
CA LEU A 238 -11.57 -1.99 -13.72
C LEU A 238 -11.67 -1.11 -14.99
N GLY A 239 -10.77 -1.29 -15.97
CA GLY A 239 -10.81 -0.60 -17.25
C GLY A 239 -10.20 0.81 -17.23
N LEU A 240 -9.15 1.04 -16.44
CA LEU A 240 -8.41 2.30 -16.47
C LEU A 240 -7.95 2.62 -17.90
N ASN A 241 -8.43 3.73 -18.46
CA ASN A 241 -8.22 4.14 -19.84
C ASN A 241 -7.30 5.37 -20.01
N GLN A 242 -6.64 5.79 -18.94
CA GLN A 242 -5.72 6.94 -18.91
C GLN A 242 -4.30 6.50 -18.54
N ARG A 243 -3.33 7.30 -18.98
CA ARG A 243 -1.91 7.02 -18.72
C ARG A 243 -1.54 7.24 -17.26
N VAL A 244 -0.95 6.22 -16.63
CA VAL A 244 -0.46 6.26 -15.25
C VAL A 244 0.98 5.77 -15.20
N LYS A 245 1.84 6.45 -14.43
CA LYS A 245 3.22 6.02 -14.18
C LYS A 245 3.42 5.56 -12.76
N LEU A 246 4.21 4.51 -12.59
CA LEU A 246 4.56 3.94 -11.29
C LEU A 246 6.08 4.00 -11.08
N TYR A 247 6.50 4.60 -9.97
CA TYR A 247 7.88 4.70 -9.53
C TYR A 247 8.03 3.98 -8.20
N LEU A 248 8.85 2.91 -8.14
CA LEU A 248 9.14 2.22 -6.89
C LEU A 248 10.58 2.46 -6.49
N CYS A 249 10.79 3.04 -5.31
CA CYS A 249 12.08 3.41 -4.75
C CYS A 249 12.53 2.30 -3.80
N CYS A 250 13.29 1.33 -4.30
CA CYS A 250 13.61 0.08 -3.61
C CYS A 250 15.03 0.10 -3.04
N ALA A 251 15.18 -0.22 -1.76
CA ALA A 251 16.47 -0.33 -1.09
C ALA A 251 16.38 -1.25 0.14
N GLU A 252 17.53 -1.61 0.72
CA GLU A 252 17.65 -2.15 2.08
C GLU A 252 18.46 -1.18 2.93
N ASN A 253 17.96 -0.84 4.11
CA ASN A 253 18.65 0.01 5.07
C ASN A 253 19.39 -0.86 6.11
N LEU A 254 20.67 -1.08 5.88
CA LEU A 254 21.49 -1.98 6.69
C LEU A 254 22.75 -1.29 7.24
N VAL A 255 23.27 -1.83 8.34
CA VAL A 255 24.55 -1.41 8.91
C VAL A 255 25.70 -2.10 8.19
N SER A 256 26.63 -1.34 7.65
CA SER A 256 27.88 -1.85 7.05
C SER A 256 28.95 -0.76 7.00
N ASN A 257 30.14 -1.11 6.56
CA ASN A 257 31.24 -0.17 6.37
C ASN A 257 30.94 0.90 5.28
N ASN A 258 30.06 0.58 4.31
CA ASN A 258 29.65 1.47 3.22
C ASN A 258 28.32 2.18 3.47
N ALA A 259 27.62 1.83 4.57
CA ALA A 259 26.34 2.46 4.87
C ALA A 259 26.49 3.96 5.14
N PHE A 260 25.47 4.71 4.80
CA PHE A 260 25.40 6.15 5.09
C PHE A 260 25.29 6.41 6.60
N LYS A 261 25.69 7.61 7.01
CA LYS A 261 25.88 7.98 8.41
C LYS A 261 25.16 9.28 8.75
N LEU A 262 24.91 9.46 10.02
CA LEU A 262 24.48 10.77 10.54
C LEU A 262 25.54 11.82 10.22
N GLY A 263 25.10 12.96 9.70
CA GLY A 263 25.97 14.05 9.23
C GLY A 263 26.34 13.96 7.75
N ASP A 264 25.95 12.89 7.04
CA ASP A 264 26.11 12.83 5.59
C ASP A 264 25.11 13.78 4.89
N PHE A 265 25.47 14.22 3.68
CA PHE A 265 24.62 15.07 2.84
C PHE A 265 24.22 14.35 1.57
N ILE A 266 22.98 14.56 1.16
CA ILE A 266 22.46 14.09 -0.13
C ILE A 266 22.13 15.34 -0.98
N THR A 267 22.68 15.41 -2.19
CA THR A 267 22.30 16.40 -3.19
C THR A 267 21.40 15.75 -4.20
N TYR A 268 20.14 16.12 -4.27
CA TYR A 268 19.15 15.56 -5.18
C TYR A 268 19.20 16.18 -6.59
N LYS A 269 18.59 15.51 -7.57
CA LYS A 269 18.53 15.98 -8.98
C LYS A 269 17.94 17.38 -9.15
N ASN A 270 17.00 17.78 -8.30
CA ASN A 270 16.40 19.11 -8.33
C ASN A 270 17.28 20.18 -7.65
N GLY A 271 18.45 19.81 -7.15
CA GLY A 271 19.41 20.69 -6.48
C GLY A 271 19.20 20.82 -4.96
N VAL A 272 18.11 20.32 -4.41
CA VAL A 272 17.88 20.34 -2.95
C VAL A 272 18.93 19.49 -2.25
N THR A 273 19.49 20.02 -1.16
CA THR A 273 20.44 19.32 -0.28
C THR A 273 19.77 18.93 1.03
N ALA A 274 19.98 17.69 1.46
CA ALA A 274 19.43 17.16 2.72
C ALA A 274 20.53 16.63 3.63
N GLU A 275 20.53 17.06 4.88
CA GLU A 275 21.37 16.51 5.94
C GLU A 275 20.72 15.29 6.58
N VAL A 276 21.46 14.21 6.72
CA VAL A 276 21.02 12.99 7.40
C VAL A 276 21.27 13.13 8.88
N LEU A 277 20.25 13.37 9.67
CA LEU A 277 20.34 13.42 11.14
C LEU A 277 19.83 12.14 11.81
N ASN A 278 19.16 11.28 11.05
CA ASN A 278 18.67 9.99 11.51
C ASN A 278 18.62 9.01 10.32
N THR A 279 19.36 7.91 10.39
CA THR A 279 19.38 6.89 9.32
C THR A 279 18.13 6.00 9.33
N ASP A 280 17.30 6.04 10.37
CA ASP A 280 15.98 5.39 10.47
C ASP A 280 14.84 6.27 9.89
N ALA A 281 15.20 7.37 9.24
CA ALA A 281 14.31 8.22 8.45
C ALA A 281 14.71 8.15 6.96
N GLU A 282 14.97 6.96 6.47
CA GLU A 282 15.49 6.60 5.14
C GLU A 282 14.40 6.61 4.08
N GLY A 283 13.15 6.25 4.45
CA GLY A 283 12.03 6.12 3.52
C GLY A 283 11.74 7.40 2.77
N ARG A 284 11.80 8.55 3.44
CA ARG A 284 11.63 9.85 2.79
C ARG A 284 12.80 10.19 1.87
N LEU A 285 14.00 9.69 2.17
CA LEU A 285 15.17 9.91 1.33
C LEU A 285 15.04 9.20 -0.01
N VAL A 286 14.57 7.95 -0.03
CA VAL A 286 14.35 7.21 -1.28
C VAL A 286 13.16 7.75 -2.06
N LEU A 287 12.06 8.12 -1.39
CA LEU A 287 10.86 8.67 -2.04
C LEU A 287 11.15 9.98 -2.79
N ALA A 288 12.08 10.79 -2.30
CA ALA A 288 12.46 12.06 -2.91
C ALA A 288 12.88 11.89 -4.37
N ASP A 289 13.67 10.85 -4.71
CA ASP A 289 14.06 10.58 -6.10
C ASP A 289 12.86 10.26 -6.99
N GLY A 290 11.92 9.43 -6.48
CA GLY A 290 10.70 9.08 -7.19
C GLY A 290 9.77 10.28 -7.38
N LEU A 291 9.65 11.14 -6.35
CA LEU A 291 8.81 12.35 -6.43
C LEU A 291 9.37 13.36 -7.45
N ILE A 292 10.69 13.52 -7.56
CA ILE A 292 11.31 14.36 -8.59
C ILE A 292 10.96 13.85 -9.98
N GLU A 293 11.06 12.54 -10.22
CA GLU A 293 10.69 11.94 -11.51
C GLU A 293 9.20 12.08 -11.82
N ALA A 294 8.35 11.90 -10.81
CA ALA A 294 6.90 12.07 -10.93
C ALA A 294 6.53 13.52 -11.25
N ASP A 295 7.09 14.49 -10.52
CA ASP A 295 6.84 15.92 -10.73
C ASP A 295 7.27 16.40 -12.13
N ASN A 296 8.38 15.85 -12.65
CA ASN A 296 8.86 16.17 -14.00
C ASN A 296 7.93 15.67 -15.12
N GLN A 297 6.98 14.77 -14.85
CA GLN A 297 5.98 14.34 -15.83
C GLN A 297 4.82 15.33 -15.98
N ASN A 298 4.71 16.33 -15.10
CA ASN A 298 3.56 17.25 -15.01
C ASN A 298 2.22 16.50 -15.00
N PRO A 299 2.01 15.52 -14.11
CA PRO A 299 0.80 14.71 -14.09
C PRO A 299 -0.40 15.53 -13.58
N GLY A 300 -1.60 15.03 -13.85
CA GLY A 300 -2.83 15.59 -13.25
C GLY A 300 -2.78 15.57 -11.72
N PHE A 301 -2.21 14.52 -11.12
CA PHE A 301 -1.91 14.46 -9.68
C PHE A 301 -0.83 13.41 -9.36
N ILE A 302 -0.25 13.52 -8.16
CA ILE A 302 0.75 12.58 -7.63
C ILE A 302 0.20 11.94 -6.36
N ILE A 303 0.37 10.62 -6.23
CA ILE A 303 0.15 9.90 -4.97
C ILE A 303 1.46 9.23 -4.59
N ASP A 304 1.97 9.51 -3.40
CA ASP A 304 3.00 8.69 -2.83
C ASP A 304 2.48 7.90 -1.62
N CYS A 305 2.95 6.65 -1.51
CA CYS A 305 2.57 5.73 -0.44
C CYS A 305 3.81 5.17 0.26
N ALA A 306 3.80 5.21 1.57
CA ALA A 306 4.91 4.71 2.36
C ALA A 306 4.45 4.22 3.75
N THR A 307 5.09 3.20 4.27
CA THR A 307 5.11 2.85 5.68
C THR A 307 6.13 3.76 6.38
N LEU A 308 5.79 5.06 6.49
CA LEU A 308 6.80 6.08 6.69
C LEU A 308 7.07 6.40 8.16
N THR A 309 6.01 6.53 8.97
CA THR A 309 6.21 7.03 10.33
C THR A 309 5.48 6.21 11.40
N GLY A 310 6.17 5.98 12.51
CA GLY A 310 5.52 5.50 13.72
C GLY A 310 4.50 6.49 14.28
N ALA A 311 4.66 7.78 13.99
CA ALA A 311 3.74 8.84 14.43
C ALA A 311 2.35 8.70 13.80
N ALA A 312 2.26 8.42 12.49
CA ALA A 312 1.00 8.13 11.83
C ALA A 312 0.33 6.90 12.46
N LYS A 313 1.10 5.83 12.70
CA LYS A 313 0.58 4.62 13.33
C LYS A 313 0.08 4.85 14.76
N VAL A 314 0.72 5.71 15.53
CA VAL A 314 0.25 6.11 16.87
C VAL A 314 -1.04 6.92 16.77
N ALA A 315 -1.16 7.78 15.74
CA ALA A 315 -2.33 8.64 15.56
C ALA A 315 -3.60 7.86 15.15
N VAL A 316 -3.49 6.88 14.23
CA VAL A 316 -4.65 6.22 13.61
C VAL A 316 -4.70 4.70 13.83
N GLY A 317 -3.73 4.10 14.50
CA GLY A 317 -3.65 2.66 14.76
C GLY A 317 -3.31 1.86 13.50
N ASN A 318 -3.76 0.58 13.50
CA ASN A 318 -3.57 -0.35 12.39
C ASN A 318 -4.83 -0.47 11.50
N ASP A 319 -5.84 0.35 11.74
CA ASP A 319 -7.13 0.24 11.06
C ASP A 319 -7.29 1.26 9.94
N TYR A 320 -6.57 2.37 9.99
CA TYR A 320 -6.63 3.44 9.01
C TYR A 320 -5.29 3.67 8.31
N HIS A 321 -5.32 4.12 7.06
CA HIS A 321 -4.22 4.82 6.44
C HIS A 321 -4.30 6.32 6.75
N SER A 322 -3.16 6.96 6.98
CA SER A 322 -3.11 8.41 7.18
C SER A 322 -2.91 9.13 5.84
N VAL A 323 -3.66 10.21 5.63
CA VAL A 323 -3.56 11.06 4.45
C VAL A 323 -3.05 12.43 4.85
N LEU A 324 -2.03 12.93 4.17
CA LEU A 324 -1.49 14.27 4.37
C LEU A 324 -1.44 14.97 3.01
N SER A 325 -2.13 16.09 2.91
CA SER A 325 -2.19 16.93 1.71
C SER A 325 -2.76 18.30 2.07
N MET A 326 -2.39 19.32 1.30
CA MET A 326 -3.00 20.64 1.34
C MET A 326 -4.13 20.81 0.31
N ASP A 327 -4.31 19.84 -0.61
CA ASP A 327 -5.36 19.82 -1.62
C ASP A 327 -6.65 19.22 -1.08
N ASP A 328 -7.59 20.07 -0.70
CA ASP A 328 -8.89 19.64 -0.12
C ASP A 328 -9.76 18.86 -1.12
N ASP A 329 -9.72 19.23 -2.40
CA ASP A 329 -10.52 18.57 -3.43
C ASP A 329 -10.01 17.16 -3.73
N LEU A 330 -8.69 16.98 -3.81
CA LEU A 330 -8.08 15.68 -4.02
C LEU A 330 -8.30 14.76 -2.82
N VAL A 331 -8.18 15.29 -1.58
CA VAL A 331 -8.51 14.57 -0.34
C VAL A 331 -9.99 14.16 -0.33
N LYS A 332 -10.90 15.06 -0.72
CA LYS A 332 -12.34 14.74 -0.80
C LYS A 332 -12.62 13.61 -1.77
N ASN A 333 -11.98 13.61 -2.96
CA ASN A 333 -12.11 12.54 -3.94
C ASN A 333 -11.63 11.20 -3.39
N LEU A 334 -10.47 11.19 -2.71
CA LEU A 334 -9.97 9.99 -2.05
C LEU A 334 -10.95 9.45 -1.00
N PHE A 335 -11.54 10.32 -0.17
CA PHE A 335 -12.50 9.89 0.85
C PHE A 335 -13.81 9.39 0.25
N GLN A 336 -14.23 9.92 -0.90
CA GLN A 336 -15.39 9.40 -1.64
C GLN A 336 -15.09 7.96 -2.12
N SER A 337 -13.94 7.73 -2.75
CA SER A 337 -13.51 6.39 -3.13
C SER A 337 -13.37 5.45 -1.92
N ALA A 338 -12.81 5.92 -0.81
CA ALA A 338 -12.69 5.16 0.42
C ALA A 338 -14.06 4.76 1.02
N GLN A 339 -15.04 5.64 0.90
CA GLN A 339 -16.41 5.35 1.34
C GLN A 339 -17.09 4.31 0.45
N VAL A 340 -16.95 4.42 -0.88
CA VAL A 340 -17.47 3.43 -1.84
C VAL A 340 -16.86 2.05 -1.56
N GLU A 341 -15.55 1.99 -1.39
CA GLU A 341 -14.81 0.74 -1.21
C GLU A 341 -14.82 0.20 0.23
N ASN A 342 -15.41 0.96 1.16
CA ASN A 342 -15.43 0.65 2.61
C ASN A 342 -14.04 0.36 3.18
N GLU A 343 -13.05 1.14 2.77
CA GLU A 343 -11.69 1.10 3.31
C GLU A 343 -11.37 2.37 4.11
N PRO A 344 -10.79 2.26 5.32
CA PRO A 344 -10.67 3.40 6.21
C PRO A 344 -9.40 4.24 5.93
N PHE A 345 -9.61 5.53 5.72
CA PHE A 345 -8.57 6.56 5.61
C PHE A 345 -8.87 7.70 6.58
N TRP A 346 -7.83 8.37 7.10
CA TRP A 346 -7.96 9.51 7.98
C TRP A 346 -6.96 10.59 7.65
N ARG A 347 -7.41 11.87 7.56
CA ARG A 347 -6.53 12.98 7.27
C ARG A 347 -5.81 13.47 8.53
N LEU A 348 -4.48 13.57 8.46
CA LEU A 348 -3.64 14.23 9.44
C LEU A 348 -3.21 15.63 8.93
N PRO A 349 -2.88 16.57 9.84
CA PRO A 349 -2.54 17.92 9.43
C PRO A 349 -1.20 17.98 8.68
N PHE A 350 -1.19 18.76 7.59
CA PHE A 350 0.02 19.19 6.89
C PHE A 350 -0.16 20.67 6.50
N GLU A 351 0.74 21.53 6.96
CA GLU A 351 0.70 22.98 6.77
C GLU A 351 2.12 23.53 6.48
N ASP A 352 2.21 24.70 5.86
CA ASP A 352 3.50 25.31 5.47
C ASP A 352 4.48 25.49 6.63
N PHE A 353 3.98 25.75 7.84
CA PHE A 353 4.87 25.92 8.99
C PHE A 353 5.64 24.65 9.37
N HIS A 354 5.17 23.44 8.98
CA HIS A 354 5.91 22.21 9.20
C HIS A 354 7.22 22.17 8.40
N ARG A 355 7.28 22.86 7.26
CA ARG A 355 8.49 22.95 6.43
C ARG A 355 9.64 23.65 7.16
N SER A 356 9.33 24.67 7.99
CA SER A 356 10.33 25.34 8.80
C SER A 356 10.88 24.50 9.95
N GLN A 357 10.23 23.37 10.29
CA GLN A 357 10.63 22.49 11.39
C GLN A 357 11.72 21.48 10.99
N ILE A 358 12.09 21.42 9.72
CA ILE A 358 13.11 20.49 9.19
C ILE A 358 14.34 21.21 8.62
N ASN A 359 14.61 22.43 9.09
CA ASN A 359 15.77 23.19 8.67
C ASN A 359 17.07 22.53 9.13
N SER A 360 18.09 22.57 8.28
CA SER A 360 19.47 22.24 8.63
C SER A 360 20.31 23.50 8.75
N SER A 361 21.38 23.45 9.55
CA SER A 361 22.40 24.48 9.57
C SER A 361 23.47 24.31 8.48
N PHE A 362 23.49 23.19 7.79
CA PHE A 362 24.53 22.80 6.85
C PHE A 362 24.02 22.45 5.46
N ALA A 363 22.71 22.21 5.29
CA ALA A 363 22.03 21.89 4.06
C ALA A 363 20.72 22.69 3.96
N ASP A 364 19.98 22.56 2.85
CA ASP A 364 18.67 23.23 2.72
C ASP A 364 17.67 22.69 3.75
N ILE A 365 17.69 21.37 3.97
CA ILE A 365 16.79 20.69 4.91
C ILE A 365 17.52 19.56 5.65
N ALA A 366 16.91 19.07 6.73
CA ALA A 366 17.30 17.83 7.41
C ALA A 366 16.22 16.76 7.22
N ASN A 367 16.62 15.48 7.30
CA ASN A 367 15.67 14.38 7.13
C ASN A 367 14.76 14.13 8.35
N ILE A 368 14.99 14.83 9.46
CA ILE A 368 14.10 14.83 10.64
C ILE A 368 13.86 16.25 11.14
N GLY A 369 12.77 16.43 11.88
CA GLY A 369 12.47 17.71 12.52
C GLY A 369 13.42 18.05 13.66
N SER A 370 13.72 19.34 13.81
CA SER A 370 14.56 19.90 14.89
C SER A 370 13.84 19.99 16.24
N VAL A 371 12.51 19.80 16.26
CA VAL A 371 11.68 19.89 17.47
C VAL A 371 11.65 18.53 18.17
N PRO A 372 12.03 18.42 19.47
CA PRO A 372 12.11 17.13 20.18
C PRO A 372 10.79 16.34 20.24
N VAL A 373 9.65 17.08 20.27
CA VAL A 373 8.30 16.50 20.24
C VAL A 373 7.55 17.17 19.10
N GLY A 374 7.75 16.63 17.89
CA GLY A 374 7.14 17.15 16.68
C GLY A 374 6.02 16.25 16.15
N ALA A 375 5.23 16.80 15.25
CA ALA A 375 4.24 16.05 14.47
C ALA A 375 4.98 15.21 13.40
N GLY A 376 5.48 14.02 13.78
CA GLY A 376 6.38 13.22 12.95
C GLY A 376 5.87 12.91 11.56
N ALA A 377 4.57 12.62 11.39
CA ALA A 377 3.96 12.42 10.09
C ALA A 377 3.95 13.70 9.25
N SER A 378 3.59 14.84 9.86
CA SER A 378 3.55 16.16 9.20
C SER A 378 4.95 16.64 8.78
N THR A 379 5.96 16.45 9.62
CA THR A 379 7.36 16.84 9.31
C THR A 379 7.98 15.90 8.26
N ALA A 380 7.58 14.61 8.22
CA ALA A 380 7.97 13.70 7.15
C ALA A 380 7.38 14.14 5.80
N THR A 381 6.09 14.51 5.79
CA THR A 381 5.42 15.07 4.60
C THR A 381 6.06 16.40 4.19
N ALA A 382 6.43 17.24 5.16
CA ALA A 382 7.15 18.49 4.89
C ALA A 382 8.47 18.23 4.15
N PHE A 383 9.24 17.21 4.53
CA PHE A 383 10.43 16.81 3.78
C PHE A 383 10.10 16.46 2.33
N LEU A 384 9.10 15.59 2.11
CA LEU A 384 8.69 15.16 0.77
C LEU A 384 8.23 16.34 -0.10
N SER A 385 7.61 17.37 0.49
CA SER A 385 7.11 18.54 -0.24
C SER A 385 8.19 19.36 -0.97
N TYR A 386 9.48 19.21 -0.63
CA TYR A 386 10.59 19.86 -1.32
C TYR A 386 10.89 19.24 -2.71
N PHE A 387 10.28 18.09 -2.99
CA PHE A 387 10.49 17.32 -4.21
C PHE A 387 9.27 17.32 -5.13
N VAL A 388 8.23 18.07 -4.77
CA VAL A 388 7.01 18.32 -5.57
C VAL A 388 6.84 19.83 -5.71
N LYS A 389 6.99 20.36 -6.94
CA LYS A 389 6.96 21.81 -7.19
C LYS A 389 5.67 22.48 -6.73
N ASN A 390 4.54 21.80 -6.98
CA ASN A 390 3.21 22.30 -6.64
C ASN A 390 2.58 21.52 -5.47
N TYR A 391 3.36 21.30 -4.40
CA TYR A 391 2.97 20.45 -3.26
C TYR A 391 1.66 20.84 -2.56
N GLN A 392 1.19 22.05 -2.76
CA GLN A 392 -0.10 22.52 -2.20
C GLN A 392 -1.31 22.03 -3.01
N HIS A 393 -1.09 21.55 -4.23
CA HIS A 393 -2.13 21.10 -5.15
C HIS A 393 -1.73 19.80 -5.82
N ASN A 394 -2.71 18.97 -6.12
CA ASN A 394 -2.55 17.74 -6.91
C ASN A 394 -1.52 16.74 -6.34
N TRP A 395 -1.35 16.72 -5.01
CA TRP A 395 -0.46 15.77 -4.34
C TRP A 395 -1.07 15.22 -3.06
N LEU A 396 -1.04 13.90 -2.93
CA LEU A 396 -1.38 13.15 -1.71
C LEU A 396 -0.18 12.35 -1.23
N HIS A 397 0.19 12.52 0.04
CA HIS A 397 1.03 11.59 0.76
C HIS A 397 0.15 10.66 1.59
N ILE A 398 0.35 9.34 1.45
CA ILE A 398 -0.36 8.32 2.23
C ILE A 398 0.66 7.57 3.09
N ASP A 399 0.59 7.78 4.42
CA ASP A 399 1.36 7.01 5.39
C ASP A 399 0.59 5.72 5.74
N CYS A 400 1.11 4.59 5.26
CA CYS A 400 0.40 3.32 5.13
C CYS A 400 0.35 2.53 6.45
N SER A 401 -0.33 3.02 7.47
CA SER A 401 -0.38 2.40 8.81
C SER A 401 -1.17 1.08 8.84
N ALA A 402 -2.15 0.88 7.95
CA ALA A 402 -3.06 -0.27 7.94
C ALA A 402 -2.54 -1.49 7.14
N THR A 403 -1.36 -1.42 6.52
CA THR A 403 -0.84 -2.48 5.62
C THR A 403 -0.56 -3.81 6.29
N TYR A 404 -0.25 -3.83 7.59
CA TYR A 404 0.20 -5.02 8.29
C TYR A 404 -0.29 -5.10 9.73
N ARG A 405 -0.65 -6.32 10.17
CA ARG A 405 -1.06 -6.63 11.54
C ARG A 405 -0.10 -7.62 12.20
N LYS A 406 0.54 -7.20 13.29
CA LYS A 406 1.44 -8.05 14.09
C LYS A 406 0.67 -9.13 14.86
N SER A 407 -0.61 -8.89 15.14
CA SER A 407 -1.50 -9.81 15.85
C SER A 407 -2.81 -9.98 15.07
N GLY A 408 -3.38 -11.17 15.11
CA GLY A 408 -4.72 -11.44 14.59
C GLY A 408 -5.81 -10.75 15.43
N SER A 409 -6.95 -10.52 14.79
CA SER A 409 -8.17 -10.04 15.43
C SER A 409 -9.35 -10.92 15.04
N ASP A 410 -10.55 -10.55 15.48
CA ASP A 410 -11.79 -11.20 15.06
C ASP A 410 -12.17 -10.96 13.59
N LEU A 411 -11.49 -10.02 12.92
CA LEU A 411 -11.66 -9.70 11.49
C LEU A 411 -10.48 -10.17 10.64
N TRP A 412 -9.26 -10.09 11.15
CA TRP A 412 -8.04 -10.19 10.37
C TRP A 412 -7.10 -11.28 10.86
N ALA A 413 -6.44 -11.95 9.94
CA ALA A 413 -5.27 -12.77 10.24
C ALA A 413 -4.06 -11.89 10.61
N VAL A 414 -3.03 -12.53 11.18
CA VAL A 414 -1.68 -11.94 11.24
C VAL A 414 -1.14 -11.78 9.82
N GLY A 415 -0.46 -10.68 9.54
CA GLY A 415 0.15 -10.42 8.26
C GLY A 415 -0.42 -9.19 7.53
N ALA A 416 -0.14 -9.12 6.25
CA ALA A 416 -0.59 -8.02 5.41
C ALA A 416 -2.10 -8.06 5.15
N THR A 417 -2.70 -6.88 5.01
CA THR A 417 -4.16 -6.70 4.92
C THR A 417 -4.67 -6.50 3.49
N GLY A 418 -3.91 -5.81 2.64
CA GLY A 418 -4.35 -5.34 1.34
C GLY A 418 -5.32 -4.15 1.39
N ILE A 419 -5.57 -3.56 2.58
CA ILE A 419 -6.41 -2.35 2.72
C ILE A 419 -5.80 -1.22 1.89
N GLY A 420 -6.64 -0.49 1.17
CA GLY A 420 -6.28 0.66 0.33
C GLY A 420 -6.16 0.33 -1.16
N VAL A 421 -6.01 -0.94 -1.54
CA VAL A 421 -5.92 -1.36 -2.95
C VAL A 421 -7.14 -0.92 -3.74
N LYS A 422 -8.34 -1.22 -3.23
CA LYS A 422 -9.60 -0.88 -3.90
C LYS A 422 -9.84 0.63 -3.95
N THR A 423 -9.58 1.31 -2.85
CA THR A 423 -9.76 2.76 -2.75
C THR A 423 -8.90 3.51 -3.77
N LEU A 424 -7.61 3.15 -3.88
CA LEU A 424 -6.71 3.82 -4.79
C LEU A 424 -7.01 3.48 -6.26
N ALA A 425 -7.40 2.24 -6.55
CA ALA A 425 -7.87 1.86 -7.87
C ALA A 425 -9.13 2.62 -8.28
N ASN A 426 -10.14 2.70 -7.38
CA ASN A 426 -11.36 3.46 -7.60
C ASN A 426 -11.07 4.94 -7.85
N LEU A 427 -10.17 5.55 -7.07
CA LEU A 427 -9.74 6.95 -7.28
C LEU A 427 -9.14 7.15 -8.68
N LEU A 428 -8.27 6.25 -9.14
CA LEU A 428 -7.65 6.33 -10.47
C LEU A 428 -8.70 6.27 -11.59
N VAL A 429 -9.63 5.30 -11.50
CA VAL A 429 -10.69 5.11 -12.51
C VAL A 429 -11.68 6.29 -12.51
N THR A 430 -12.10 6.75 -11.32
CA THR A 430 -13.03 7.89 -11.20
C THR A 430 -12.42 9.20 -11.71
N LYS A 431 -11.11 9.40 -11.54
CA LYS A 431 -10.39 10.56 -12.07
C LYS A 431 -10.10 10.45 -13.57
N ALA A 432 -10.13 9.25 -14.12
CA ALA A 432 -9.98 9.00 -15.57
C ALA A 432 -11.29 9.23 -16.35
N SER A 433 -12.43 9.18 -15.67
CA SER A 433 -13.79 9.43 -16.23
C SER A 433 -14.08 10.91 -16.27
#